data_70cb17593de6d54d7140de39bfe2ed90
#
_entry.id   70cb17593de6d54d7140de39bfe2ed90
#
_cell.length_a   1.000
_cell.length_b   1.000
_cell.length_c   1.000
_cell.angle_alpha   90.00
_cell.angle_beta   90.00
_cell.angle_gamma   90.00
#
_symmetry.space_group_name_H-M   'P 1'
#
loop_
_entity.id
_entity.type
_entity.pdbx_description
1 polymer ?
#
loop_
_entity_poly.entity_id
_entity_poly.type
_entity_poly.pdbx_seq_one_letter_code
_entity_poly.pdbx_strand_id
1 'polypeptide(L)'
;MAALIWVGCYTADRDGNGEGITALAADDDGQLSSLGLAVHANSPSFLALHPTLPVVYAVAEEGKTVRAYRQTGDAELEAFGDPWPAGEATCHVAADPLGRFIVATCWGDGQVILYELDHDGAITSRTSAAAAVDPHSATSPDEPRPSRAHSSLMLPDGRVMTTDLGHDLVRVWQYAPGEGLKPDHHVILPEGSGPRHMAWHHSGTVLVNTEYSVEVAAVRMEPDGAYVLASLVAASATGAKDGDSGAEIALSADGGFAYVGVRGSDRICVLKVSAGGTDVQPVGEVPCGGEWPRHHLVREGWLYVAHERSNDVVSFRIDPTTGLPEGPVSRVETGSPSVLIPAV
;
A
#
# COMPACT_ATOMS: atom_id res chain seq x y z
N MET A 1 2.91 -25.40 -5.59
CA MET A 1 2.85 -24.80 -6.97
C MET A 1 3.39 -23.39 -6.87
N ALA A 2 4.11 -22.90 -7.88
CA ALA A 2 4.62 -21.55 -7.84
C ALA A 2 3.48 -20.54 -7.72
N ALA A 3 3.62 -19.58 -6.83
CA ALA A 3 2.65 -18.50 -6.64
C ALA A 3 2.87 -17.42 -7.69
N LEU A 4 1.80 -16.98 -8.35
CA LEU A 4 1.84 -15.82 -9.25
C LEU A 4 1.81 -14.52 -8.45
N ILE A 5 2.70 -13.58 -8.83
CA ILE A 5 2.78 -12.22 -8.25
C ILE A 5 2.70 -11.22 -9.40
N TRP A 6 1.72 -10.33 -9.35
CA TRP A 6 1.66 -9.17 -10.23
C TRP A 6 2.55 -8.06 -9.70
N VAL A 7 3.31 -7.45 -10.58
CA VAL A 7 4.22 -6.35 -10.27
C VAL A 7 3.80 -5.11 -11.04
N GLY A 8 3.43 -4.06 -10.31
CA GLY A 8 3.29 -2.72 -10.88
C GLY A 8 4.62 -1.98 -10.84
N CYS A 9 4.76 -0.97 -11.67
CA CYS A 9 6.03 -0.28 -11.85
C CYS A 9 5.84 1.21 -12.18
N TYR A 10 6.93 1.95 -12.16
CA TYR A 10 7.05 3.22 -12.88
C TYR A 10 7.60 2.99 -14.28
N THR A 11 7.04 3.72 -15.27
CA THR A 11 7.45 3.68 -16.66
C THR A 11 8.08 5.02 -17.06
N ALA A 12 8.45 5.17 -18.34
CA ALA A 12 9.19 6.35 -18.84
C ALA A 12 8.45 7.69 -18.60
N ASP A 13 7.13 7.70 -18.42
CA ASP A 13 6.34 8.90 -18.09
C ASP A 13 6.58 9.41 -16.65
N ARG A 14 7.22 8.58 -15.79
CA ARG A 14 7.66 8.91 -14.43
C ARG A 14 9.13 8.60 -14.20
N ASP A 15 9.93 8.72 -15.25
CA ASP A 15 11.38 8.42 -15.24
C ASP A 15 11.74 6.99 -14.79
N GLY A 16 10.80 6.05 -14.91
CA GLY A 16 10.97 4.64 -14.57
C GLY A 16 11.41 3.79 -15.75
N ASN A 17 11.91 2.59 -15.44
CA ASN A 17 12.43 1.62 -16.40
C ASN A 17 11.45 0.49 -16.74
N GLY A 18 10.25 0.50 -16.17
CA GLY A 18 9.23 -0.49 -16.44
C GLY A 18 8.47 -0.25 -17.74
N GLU A 19 7.70 -1.24 -18.18
CA GLU A 19 6.89 -1.18 -19.40
C GLU A 19 5.38 -1.36 -19.14
N GLY A 20 5.02 -1.69 -17.90
CA GLY A 20 3.65 -1.96 -17.51
C GLY A 20 3.54 -2.96 -16.36
N ILE A 21 2.48 -3.76 -16.33
CA ILE A 21 2.31 -4.79 -15.32
C ILE A 21 3.09 -6.02 -15.74
N THR A 22 3.99 -6.48 -14.86
CA THR A 22 4.81 -7.69 -15.07
C THR A 22 4.31 -8.81 -14.18
N ALA A 23 4.53 -10.05 -14.58
CA ALA A 23 4.23 -11.24 -13.81
C ALA A 23 5.51 -11.93 -13.33
N LEU A 24 5.54 -12.35 -12.07
CA LEU A 24 6.58 -13.18 -11.48
C LEU A 24 5.97 -14.48 -10.94
N ALA A 25 6.74 -15.55 -10.96
CA ALA A 25 6.46 -16.76 -10.21
C ALA A 25 7.40 -16.85 -9.01
N ALA A 26 6.86 -17.22 -7.84
CA ALA A 26 7.60 -17.56 -6.63
C ALA A 26 7.30 -19.00 -6.25
N ASP A 27 8.33 -19.84 -6.10
CA ASP A 27 8.15 -21.23 -5.67
C ASP A 27 8.16 -21.37 -4.14
N ASP A 28 7.95 -22.60 -3.67
CA ASP A 28 7.88 -22.91 -2.24
C ASP A 28 9.24 -22.71 -1.52
N ASP A 29 10.35 -22.65 -2.27
CA ASP A 29 11.70 -22.37 -1.77
C ASP A 29 12.08 -20.87 -1.91
N GLY A 30 11.12 -20.02 -2.29
CA GLY A 30 11.29 -18.58 -2.42
C GLY A 30 12.07 -18.14 -3.66
N GLN A 31 12.31 -19.08 -4.61
CA GLN A 31 12.96 -18.73 -5.87
C GLN A 31 12.01 -17.94 -6.76
N LEU A 32 12.49 -16.82 -7.27
CA LEU A 32 11.76 -15.95 -8.17
C LEU A 32 12.13 -16.21 -9.62
N SER A 33 11.14 -16.20 -10.49
CA SER A 33 11.35 -16.21 -11.95
C SER A 33 10.40 -15.23 -12.64
N SER A 34 10.91 -14.55 -13.67
CA SER A 34 10.08 -13.67 -14.49
C SER A 34 9.22 -14.48 -15.44
N LEU A 35 7.93 -14.17 -15.49
CA LEU A 35 7.00 -14.67 -16.49
C LEU A 35 6.79 -13.67 -17.63
N GLY A 36 7.44 -12.50 -17.54
CA GLY A 36 7.42 -11.46 -18.57
C GLY A 36 6.39 -10.37 -18.32
N LEU A 37 6.23 -9.51 -19.31
CA LEU A 37 5.25 -8.43 -19.31
C LEU A 37 3.85 -9.00 -19.53
N ALA A 38 2.94 -8.75 -18.59
CA ALA A 38 1.55 -9.18 -18.68
C ALA A 38 0.71 -8.22 -19.54
N VAL A 39 0.96 -6.91 -19.44
CA VAL A 39 0.31 -5.88 -20.25
C VAL A 39 1.11 -4.57 -20.20
N HIS A 40 1.17 -3.87 -21.34
CA HIS A 40 1.69 -2.50 -21.36
C HIS A 40 0.72 -1.54 -20.66
N ALA A 41 1.25 -0.73 -19.76
CA ALA A 41 0.50 0.30 -19.04
C ALA A 41 1.44 1.43 -18.60
N ASN A 42 0.94 2.66 -18.55
CA ASN A 42 1.72 3.82 -18.13
C ASN A 42 1.72 3.93 -16.60
N SER A 43 2.87 3.84 -15.99
CA SER A 43 3.12 3.91 -14.53
C SER A 43 2.00 3.29 -13.70
N PRO A 44 1.73 1.96 -13.86
CA PRO A 44 0.77 1.23 -13.02
C PRO A 44 1.38 1.05 -11.62
N SER A 45 1.58 2.17 -10.91
CA SER A 45 2.38 2.23 -9.69
C SER A 45 1.72 1.56 -8.49
N PHE A 46 0.42 1.30 -8.54
CA PHE A 46 -0.30 0.49 -7.56
C PHE A 46 -1.41 -0.35 -8.20
N LEU A 47 -1.62 -1.54 -7.64
CA LEU A 47 -2.56 -2.54 -8.14
C LEU A 47 -3.49 -3.02 -7.03
N ALA A 48 -4.72 -3.41 -7.40
CA ALA A 48 -5.64 -4.13 -6.53
C ALA A 48 -6.32 -5.26 -7.29
N LEU A 49 -6.66 -6.36 -6.60
CA LEU A 49 -7.40 -7.48 -7.18
C LEU A 49 -8.88 -7.37 -6.86
N HIS A 50 -9.72 -7.75 -7.80
CA HIS A 50 -11.10 -8.07 -7.48
C HIS A 50 -11.15 -9.32 -6.58
N PRO A 51 -11.97 -9.35 -5.51
CA PRO A 51 -11.91 -10.42 -4.51
C PRO A 51 -12.28 -11.81 -5.04
N THR A 52 -13.03 -11.92 -6.13
CA THR A 52 -13.56 -13.19 -6.65
C THR A 52 -13.45 -13.35 -8.16
N LEU A 53 -13.14 -12.30 -8.91
CA LEU A 53 -13.03 -12.32 -10.37
C LEU A 53 -11.56 -12.15 -10.79
N PRO A 54 -11.17 -12.68 -11.96
CA PRO A 54 -9.81 -12.51 -12.48
C PRO A 54 -9.65 -11.10 -13.09
N VAL A 55 -9.83 -10.07 -12.25
CA VAL A 55 -9.73 -8.65 -12.63
C VAL A 55 -8.72 -7.95 -11.72
N VAL A 56 -7.81 -7.22 -12.34
CA VAL A 56 -6.80 -6.37 -11.71
C VAL A 56 -7.15 -4.91 -11.99
N TYR A 57 -7.18 -4.08 -10.96
CA TYR A 57 -7.31 -2.64 -11.08
C TYR A 57 -5.95 -2.00 -10.91
N ALA A 58 -5.60 -1.08 -11.80
CA ALA A 58 -4.34 -0.37 -11.75
C ALA A 58 -4.57 1.14 -11.79
N VAL A 59 -3.80 1.89 -11.04
CA VAL A 59 -3.66 3.34 -11.24
C VAL A 59 -2.72 3.59 -12.42
N ALA A 60 -2.88 4.72 -13.10
CA ALA A 60 -1.88 5.29 -14.00
C ALA A 60 -1.49 6.63 -13.39
N GLU A 61 -0.40 6.65 -12.61
CA GLU A 61 -0.10 7.75 -11.69
C GLU A 61 0.06 9.09 -12.42
N GLU A 62 0.85 9.14 -13.50
CA GLU A 62 1.00 10.34 -14.33
C GLU A 62 -0.21 10.57 -15.24
N GLY A 63 -0.80 9.47 -15.74
CA GLY A 63 -1.98 9.51 -16.60
C GLY A 63 -3.27 9.94 -15.88
N LYS A 64 -3.26 10.04 -14.56
CA LYS A 64 -4.40 10.46 -13.70
C LYS A 64 -5.65 9.65 -13.99
N THR A 65 -5.49 8.33 -14.07
CA THR A 65 -6.60 7.41 -14.35
C THR A 65 -6.49 6.15 -13.50
N VAL A 66 -7.64 5.45 -13.39
CA VAL A 66 -7.73 4.07 -12.91
C VAL A 66 -8.30 3.22 -14.03
N ARG A 67 -7.76 2.02 -14.23
CA ARG A 67 -8.23 1.09 -15.24
C ARG A 67 -8.34 -0.32 -14.71
N ALA A 68 -9.34 -1.06 -15.18
CA ALA A 68 -9.46 -2.49 -14.96
C ALA A 68 -8.76 -3.27 -16.08
N TYR A 69 -8.17 -4.42 -15.70
CA TYR A 69 -7.58 -5.40 -16.60
C TYR A 69 -8.15 -6.78 -16.26
N ARG A 70 -8.45 -7.57 -17.25
CA ARG A 70 -8.93 -8.95 -17.08
C ARG A 70 -7.78 -9.92 -17.35
N GLN A 71 -7.60 -10.88 -16.49
CA GLN A 71 -6.66 -11.97 -16.72
C GLN A 71 -7.22 -12.90 -17.80
N THR A 72 -6.46 -13.13 -18.87
CA THR A 72 -6.84 -13.93 -20.03
C THR A 72 -5.99 -15.18 -20.21
N GLY A 73 -4.89 -15.27 -19.47
CA GLY A 73 -3.96 -16.41 -19.44
C GLY A 73 -3.30 -16.53 -18.09
N ASP A 74 -2.36 -17.44 -17.95
CA ASP A 74 -1.66 -17.71 -16.66
C ASP A 74 -0.92 -16.47 -16.14
N ALA A 75 -0.35 -15.65 -17.04
CA ALA A 75 0.39 -14.44 -16.73
C ALA A 75 0.09 -13.30 -17.72
N GLU A 76 -1.09 -13.28 -18.30
CA GLU A 76 -1.51 -12.32 -19.31
C GLU A 76 -2.69 -11.50 -18.81
N LEU A 77 -2.67 -10.20 -19.09
CA LEU A 77 -3.73 -9.25 -18.78
C LEU A 77 -4.16 -8.52 -20.05
N GLU A 78 -5.45 -8.27 -20.18
CA GLU A 78 -6.01 -7.42 -21.23
C GLU A 78 -6.81 -6.28 -20.62
N ALA A 79 -6.76 -5.10 -21.25
CA ALA A 79 -7.53 -3.95 -20.83
C ALA A 79 -9.04 -4.28 -20.81
N PHE A 80 -9.68 -3.98 -19.68
CA PHE A 80 -11.09 -4.24 -19.46
C PHE A 80 -11.85 -2.91 -19.28
N GLY A 81 -12.45 -2.45 -20.35
CA GLY A 81 -13.09 -1.14 -20.45
C GLY A 81 -12.11 0.02 -20.63
N ASP A 82 -12.65 1.23 -20.65
CA ASP A 82 -11.89 2.46 -20.79
C ASP A 82 -11.27 2.89 -19.46
N PRO A 83 -10.16 3.67 -19.48
CA PRO A 83 -9.61 4.26 -18.28
C PRO A 83 -10.58 5.31 -17.71
N TRP A 84 -10.74 5.32 -16.39
CA TRP A 84 -11.58 6.27 -15.68
C TRP A 84 -10.74 7.42 -15.11
N PRO A 85 -11.21 8.68 -15.20
CA PRO A 85 -10.49 9.82 -14.66
C PRO A 85 -10.25 9.69 -13.15
N ALA A 86 -9.07 10.08 -12.70
CA ALA A 86 -8.67 10.17 -11.30
C ALA A 86 -8.13 11.57 -10.98
N GLY A 87 -7.46 11.74 -9.84
CA GLY A 87 -6.79 12.98 -9.46
C GLY A 87 -5.30 12.99 -9.84
N GLU A 88 -4.63 14.05 -9.40
CA GLU A 88 -3.21 14.26 -9.64
C GLU A 88 -2.37 13.21 -8.87
N ALA A 89 -1.40 12.60 -9.54
CA ALA A 89 -0.53 11.58 -8.98
C ALA A 89 -1.32 10.51 -8.19
N THR A 90 -2.25 9.82 -8.88
CA THR A 90 -3.05 8.74 -8.29
C THR A 90 -2.14 7.57 -7.96
N CYS A 91 -1.85 7.36 -6.68
CA CYS A 91 -0.75 6.49 -6.22
C CYS A 91 -1.20 5.20 -5.52
N HIS A 92 -2.49 5.01 -5.26
CA HIS A 92 -2.99 3.82 -4.59
C HIS A 92 -4.41 3.48 -5.02
N VAL A 93 -4.74 2.18 -5.01
CA VAL A 93 -6.10 1.66 -5.21
C VAL A 93 -6.31 0.44 -4.32
N ALA A 94 -7.50 0.31 -3.71
CA ALA A 94 -7.91 -0.87 -2.97
C ALA A 94 -9.33 -1.29 -3.37
N ALA A 95 -9.60 -2.60 -3.37
CA ALA A 95 -10.90 -3.16 -3.72
C ALA A 95 -11.69 -3.58 -2.47
N ASP A 96 -12.98 -3.31 -2.49
CA ASP A 96 -13.93 -3.81 -1.49
C ASP A 96 -13.95 -5.35 -1.47
N PRO A 97 -13.88 -5.99 -0.29
CA PRO A 97 -13.91 -7.46 -0.18
C PRO A 97 -15.16 -8.13 -0.74
N LEU A 98 -16.23 -7.38 -0.96
CA LEU A 98 -17.47 -7.85 -1.59
C LEU A 98 -17.54 -7.52 -3.09
N GLY A 99 -16.50 -6.90 -3.67
CA GLY A 99 -16.42 -6.56 -5.09
C GLY A 99 -17.41 -5.48 -5.55
N ARG A 100 -17.90 -4.61 -4.66
CA ARG A 100 -18.89 -3.58 -4.97
C ARG A 100 -18.26 -2.30 -5.52
N PHE A 101 -17.06 -1.97 -5.08
CA PHE A 101 -16.35 -0.74 -5.43
C PHE A 101 -14.84 -0.88 -5.25
N ILE A 102 -14.11 0.07 -5.81
CA ILE A 102 -12.69 0.33 -5.50
C ILE A 102 -12.55 1.77 -5.02
N VAL A 103 -11.51 2.04 -4.22
CA VAL A 103 -11.16 3.38 -3.75
C VAL A 103 -9.75 3.70 -4.20
N ALA A 104 -9.57 4.80 -4.92
CA ALA A 104 -8.27 5.34 -5.28
C ALA A 104 -7.95 6.60 -4.47
N THR A 105 -6.66 6.81 -4.19
CA THR A 105 -6.12 7.99 -3.50
C THR A 105 -5.09 8.69 -4.35
N CYS A 106 -5.08 10.01 -4.31
CA CYS A 106 -4.30 10.88 -5.20
C CYS A 106 -3.37 11.77 -4.37
N TRP A 107 -2.08 11.49 -4.46
CA TRP A 107 -1.06 12.22 -3.70
C TRP A 107 -0.92 13.68 -4.15
N GLY A 108 -1.12 13.94 -5.44
CA GLY A 108 -0.89 15.27 -6.03
C GLY A 108 -1.87 16.34 -5.54
N ASP A 109 -3.13 15.98 -5.35
CA ASP A 109 -4.22 16.91 -5.04
C ASP A 109 -5.10 16.48 -3.85
N GLY A 110 -4.74 15.40 -3.15
CA GLY A 110 -5.43 14.94 -1.95
C GLY A 110 -6.81 14.33 -2.19
N GLN A 111 -7.19 14.03 -3.43
CA GLN A 111 -8.48 13.43 -3.73
C GLN A 111 -8.54 11.96 -3.25
N VAL A 112 -9.69 11.59 -2.69
CA VAL A 112 -10.12 10.21 -2.44
C VAL A 112 -11.31 9.96 -3.34
N ILE A 113 -11.25 8.92 -4.17
CA ILE A 113 -12.24 8.67 -5.21
C ILE A 113 -12.74 7.23 -5.12
N LEU A 114 -14.05 7.07 -5.04
CA LEU A 114 -14.70 5.78 -5.12
C LEU A 114 -15.19 5.52 -6.55
N TYR A 115 -15.01 4.28 -7.03
CA TYR A 115 -15.56 3.80 -8.28
C TYR A 115 -16.44 2.58 -7.99
N GLU A 116 -17.70 2.64 -8.39
CA GLU A 116 -18.61 1.49 -8.30
C GLU A 116 -18.26 0.46 -9.37
N LEU A 117 -18.45 -0.80 -9.04
CA LEU A 117 -18.23 -1.93 -9.94
C LEU A 117 -19.56 -2.61 -10.27
N ASP A 118 -19.66 -3.19 -11.47
CA ASP A 118 -20.73 -4.09 -11.82
C ASP A 118 -20.39 -5.56 -11.44
N HIS A 119 -21.30 -6.48 -11.76
CA HIS A 119 -21.15 -7.90 -11.46
C HIS A 119 -19.99 -8.60 -12.20
N ASP A 120 -19.46 -7.99 -13.26
CA ASP A 120 -18.33 -8.48 -14.05
C ASP A 120 -17.00 -7.83 -13.61
N GLY A 121 -17.06 -6.91 -12.63
CA GLY A 121 -15.93 -6.14 -12.11
C GLY A 121 -15.55 -4.94 -12.98
N ALA A 122 -16.39 -4.52 -13.92
CA ALA A 122 -16.16 -3.29 -14.67
C ALA A 122 -16.52 -2.05 -13.83
N ILE A 123 -15.75 -0.99 -14.01
CA ILE A 123 -16.03 0.30 -13.37
C ILE A 123 -17.24 0.95 -14.06
N THR A 124 -18.24 1.40 -13.30
CA THR A 124 -19.50 1.92 -13.83
C THR A 124 -19.78 3.38 -13.45
N SER A 125 -19.22 3.85 -12.36
CA SER A 125 -19.39 5.23 -11.91
C SER A 125 -18.20 5.70 -11.07
N ARG A 126 -18.12 7.02 -10.85
CA ARG A 126 -17.06 7.68 -10.09
C ARG A 126 -17.65 8.75 -9.17
N THR A 127 -17.25 8.75 -7.90
CA THR A 127 -17.65 9.74 -6.92
C THR A 127 -16.44 10.21 -6.12
N SER A 128 -16.16 11.51 -6.07
CA SER A 128 -15.12 12.07 -5.19
C SER A 128 -15.65 12.23 -3.78
N ALA A 129 -14.85 11.82 -2.79
CA ALA A 129 -15.16 12.04 -1.39
C ALA A 129 -14.92 13.50 -0.96
N ALA A 130 -15.40 13.86 0.23
CA ALA A 130 -15.17 15.20 0.78
C ALA A 130 -13.68 15.48 0.98
N ALA A 131 -13.23 16.69 0.64
CA ALA A 131 -11.85 17.12 0.83
C ALA A 131 -11.43 17.05 2.31
N ALA A 132 -10.13 16.85 2.55
CA ALA A 132 -9.56 16.95 3.87
C ALA A 132 -9.46 18.42 4.32
N VAL A 133 -9.50 18.60 5.65
CA VAL A 133 -9.20 19.89 6.28
C VAL A 133 -7.97 19.68 7.15
N ASP A 134 -6.97 20.55 7.02
CA ASP A 134 -5.74 20.45 7.81
C ASP A 134 -6.02 20.73 9.29
N PRO A 135 -5.86 19.74 10.18
CA PRO A 135 -6.08 19.92 11.62
C PRO A 135 -5.00 20.80 12.28
N HIS A 136 -3.84 20.95 11.63
CA HIS A 136 -2.71 21.71 12.12
C HIS A 136 -2.62 23.12 11.50
N SER A 137 -3.62 23.55 10.71
CA SER A 137 -3.64 24.84 10.02
C SER A 137 -3.45 26.07 10.94
N ALA A 138 -3.78 25.93 12.22
CA ALA A 138 -3.60 27.02 13.20
C ALA A 138 -2.13 27.24 13.61
N THR A 139 -1.25 26.24 13.42
CA THR A 139 0.18 26.32 13.77
C THR A 139 1.01 26.99 12.69
N SER A 140 0.54 26.99 11.43
CA SER A 140 1.22 27.58 10.27
C SER A 140 0.21 28.27 9.34
N PRO A 141 -0.47 29.35 9.79
CA PRO A 141 -1.57 29.96 9.04
C PRO A 141 -1.15 30.58 7.71
N ASP A 142 0.11 31.01 7.59
CA ASP A 142 0.66 31.68 6.40
C ASP A 142 1.23 30.69 5.36
N GLU A 143 1.36 29.41 5.71
CA GLU A 143 1.89 28.34 4.85
C GLU A 143 0.94 27.13 4.85
N PRO A 144 -0.14 27.16 4.04
CA PRO A 144 -1.09 26.06 3.99
C PRO A 144 -0.42 24.79 3.47
N ARG A 145 -0.52 23.71 4.24
CA ARG A 145 -0.02 22.40 3.86
C ARG A 145 -0.97 21.77 2.82
N PRO A 146 -0.46 21.17 1.74
CA PRO A 146 -1.33 20.50 0.77
C PRO A 146 -1.80 19.15 1.32
N SER A 147 -3.07 18.81 1.10
CA SER A 147 -3.59 17.45 1.29
C SER A 147 -2.87 16.49 0.33
N ARG A 148 -2.51 15.28 0.83
CA ARG A 148 -1.75 14.25 0.12
C ARG A 148 -2.35 12.89 0.43
N ALA A 149 -3.57 12.60 -0.08
CA ALA A 149 -4.18 11.29 0.12
C ALA A 149 -3.30 10.19 -0.47
N HIS A 150 -2.91 9.20 0.36
CA HIS A 150 -1.86 8.26 -0.05
C HIS A 150 -2.33 6.82 -0.16
N SER A 151 -3.03 6.27 0.81
CA SER A 151 -3.49 4.88 0.76
C SER A 151 -4.92 4.71 1.23
N SER A 152 -5.52 3.57 0.89
CA SER A 152 -6.85 3.16 1.35
C SER A 152 -6.82 1.71 1.85
N LEU A 153 -7.58 1.43 2.91
CA LEU A 153 -7.72 0.13 3.53
C LEU A 153 -9.20 -0.18 3.74
N MET A 154 -9.65 -1.35 3.30
CA MET A 154 -11.00 -1.83 3.57
C MET A 154 -11.05 -2.48 4.95
N LEU A 155 -11.96 -2.02 5.81
CA LEU A 155 -12.13 -2.56 7.15
C LEU A 155 -13.15 -3.71 7.15
N PRO A 156 -13.02 -4.71 8.04
CA PRO A 156 -13.94 -5.85 8.10
C PRO A 156 -15.39 -5.48 8.41
N ASP A 157 -15.63 -4.32 9.02
CA ASP A 157 -16.98 -3.80 9.31
C ASP A 157 -17.62 -3.07 8.13
N GLY A 158 -16.95 -3.03 6.97
CA GLY A 158 -17.42 -2.41 5.72
C GLY A 158 -17.10 -0.93 5.59
N ARG A 159 -16.43 -0.33 6.59
CA ARG A 159 -15.89 1.04 6.48
C ARG A 159 -14.60 1.04 5.65
N VAL A 160 -14.23 2.22 5.20
CA VAL A 160 -12.96 2.47 4.51
C VAL A 160 -12.10 3.39 5.36
N MET A 161 -10.82 3.12 5.41
CA MET A 161 -9.83 4.00 6.03
C MET A 161 -8.89 4.53 4.96
N THR A 162 -8.56 5.83 5.01
CA THR A 162 -7.58 6.45 4.09
C THR A 162 -6.59 7.29 4.87
N THR A 163 -5.34 7.34 4.40
CA THR A 163 -4.33 8.23 4.94
C THR A 163 -4.27 9.52 4.13
N ASP A 164 -4.00 10.64 4.81
CA ASP A 164 -3.60 11.89 4.21
C ASP A 164 -2.24 12.28 4.77
N LEU A 165 -1.21 12.02 4.00
CA LEU A 165 0.19 12.19 4.36
C LEU A 165 0.54 13.68 4.57
N GLY A 166 -0.08 14.58 3.82
CA GLY A 166 0.18 16.02 3.92
C GLY A 166 -0.48 16.69 5.13
N HIS A 167 -1.63 16.17 5.57
CA HIS A 167 -2.38 16.71 6.70
C HIS A 167 -2.24 15.91 8.00
N ASP A 168 -1.41 14.86 8.01
CA ASP A 168 -1.20 13.96 9.16
C ASP A 168 -2.50 13.32 9.66
N LEU A 169 -3.37 12.90 8.73
CA LEU A 169 -4.68 12.36 9.03
C LEU A 169 -4.81 10.88 8.62
N VAL A 170 -5.52 10.13 9.46
CA VAL A 170 -6.15 8.87 9.09
C VAL A 170 -7.66 9.11 9.10
N ARG A 171 -8.32 9.01 7.94
CA ARG A 171 -9.73 9.33 7.75
C ARG A 171 -10.55 8.06 7.64
N VAL A 172 -11.67 8.01 8.35
CA VAL A 172 -12.61 6.89 8.34
C VAL A 172 -13.88 7.29 7.60
N TRP A 173 -14.38 6.37 6.77
CA TRP A 173 -15.50 6.61 5.87
C TRP A 173 -16.52 5.49 5.95
N GLN A 174 -17.78 5.84 5.77
CA GLN A 174 -18.87 4.91 5.52
C GLN A 174 -19.18 4.85 4.02
N TYR A 175 -19.25 3.66 3.46
CA TYR A 175 -19.72 3.49 2.09
C TYR A 175 -21.22 3.62 2.01
N ALA A 176 -21.71 4.47 1.12
CA ALA A 176 -23.13 4.66 0.81
C ALA A 176 -23.36 4.36 -0.68
N PRO A 177 -24.04 3.26 -1.03
CA PRO A 177 -24.26 2.87 -2.42
C PRO A 177 -24.90 3.99 -3.26
N GLY A 178 -24.30 4.30 -4.41
CA GLY A 178 -24.71 5.40 -5.30
C GLY A 178 -24.40 6.81 -4.80
N GLU A 179 -23.93 6.97 -3.55
CA GLU A 179 -23.59 8.26 -2.95
C GLU A 179 -22.10 8.41 -2.60
N GLY A 180 -21.33 7.32 -2.73
CA GLY A 180 -19.89 7.27 -2.49
C GLY A 180 -19.50 7.16 -1.01
N LEU A 181 -18.37 7.77 -0.64
CA LEU A 181 -17.84 7.76 0.72
C LEU A 181 -18.36 8.94 1.53
N LYS A 182 -18.97 8.66 2.68
CA LYS A 182 -19.41 9.66 3.65
C LYS A 182 -18.41 9.76 4.79
N PRO A 183 -17.98 10.95 5.21
CA PRO A 183 -17.10 11.10 6.35
C PRO A 183 -17.74 10.50 7.62
N ASP A 184 -16.98 9.68 8.34
CA ASP A 184 -17.37 9.19 9.67
C ASP A 184 -16.60 10.02 10.73
N HIS A 185 -15.31 9.78 10.87
CA HIS A 185 -14.41 10.54 11.75
C HIS A 185 -12.98 10.49 11.18
N HIS A 186 -12.04 11.08 11.93
CA HIS A 186 -10.63 11.01 11.60
C HIS A 186 -9.76 10.92 12.85
N VAL A 187 -8.57 10.34 12.69
CA VAL A 187 -7.52 10.30 13.69
C VAL A 187 -6.42 11.26 13.28
N ILE A 188 -6.05 12.16 14.18
CA ILE A 188 -4.98 13.14 13.96
C ILE A 188 -3.68 12.55 14.51
N LEU A 189 -2.65 12.47 13.67
CA LEU A 189 -1.30 12.12 14.06
C LEU A 189 -0.50 13.39 14.39
N PRO A 190 0.65 13.28 15.08
CA PRO A 190 1.53 14.42 15.30
C PRO A 190 1.91 15.11 13.98
N GLU A 191 2.02 16.43 14.03
CA GLU A 191 2.39 17.25 12.88
C GLU A 191 3.74 16.79 12.28
N GLY A 192 3.78 16.61 10.97
CA GLY A 192 4.95 16.17 10.23
C GLY A 192 5.20 14.66 10.30
N SER A 193 4.26 13.84 10.77
CA SER A 193 4.40 12.38 10.74
C SER A 193 4.26 11.79 9.34
N GLY A 194 3.31 12.25 8.55
CA GLY A 194 3.05 11.78 7.19
C GLY A 194 2.56 10.33 7.11
N PRO A 195 1.32 10.01 7.57
CA PRO A 195 0.78 8.65 7.49
C PRO A 195 0.68 8.18 6.04
N ARG A 196 1.26 7.00 5.76
CA ARG A 196 1.42 6.52 4.39
C ARG A 196 0.61 5.26 4.09
N HIS A 197 1.10 4.09 4.45
CA HIS A 197 0.43 2.81 4.24
C HIS A 197 -0.10 2.21 5.55
N MET A 198 -1.04 1.29 5.43
CA MET A 198 -1.76 0.71 6.57
C MET A 198 -1.84 -0.80 6.47
N ALA A 199 -1.75 -1.47 7.62
CA ALA A 199 -1.94 -2.91 7.75
C ALA A 199 -3.00 -3.20 8.83
N TRP A 200 -3.98 -4.05 8.49
CA TRP A 200 -5.01 -4.51 9.42
C TRP A 200 -4.47 -5.65 10.30
N HIS A 201 -4.52 -5.47 11.61
CA HIS A 201 -4.24 -6.53 12.58
C HIS A 201 -5.55 -7.19 13.04
N HIS A 202 -5.53 -8.52 13.23
CA HIS A 202 -6.73 -9.32 13.57
C HIS A 202 -7.40 -8.91 14.91
N SER A 203 -6.73 -8.17 15.77
CA SER A 203 -7.32 -7.58 16.99
C SER A 203 -8.29 -6.42 16.71
N GLY A 204 -8.37 -5.93 15.47
CA GLY A 204 -9.10 -4.72 15.12
C GLY A 204 -8.26 -3.44 15.13
N THR A 205 -6.98 -3.54 15.47
CA THR A 205 -6.03 -2.42 15.38
C THR A 205 -5.54 -2.27 13.95
N VAL A 206 -5.36 -1.03 13.49
CA VAL A 206 -4.69 -0.70 12.23
C VAL A 206 -3.31 -0.15 12.54
N LEU A 207 -2.28 -0.77 11.98
CA LEU A 207 -0.93 -0.23 12.03
C LEU A 207 -0.71 0.67 10.81
N VAL A 208 -0.22 1.87 11.05
CA VAL A 208 0.01 2.89 10.03
C VAL A 208 1.48 3.28 10.07
N ASN A 209 2.22 3.04 8.99
CA ASN A 209 3.57 3.59 8.92
C ASN A 209 3.55 5.04 8.47
N THR A 210 4.47 5.83 8.98
CA THR A 210 4.64 7.23 8.62
C THR A 210 5.83 7.40 7.68
N GLU A 211 5.66 8.23 6.65
CA GLU A 211 6.72 8.48 5.67
C GLU A 211 7.79 9.40 6.23
N TYR A 212 7.39 10.51 6.87
CA TYR A 212 8.34 11.56 7.26
C TYR A 212 9.02 11.28 8.59
N SER A 213 8.26 10.83 9.62
CA SER A 213 8.85 10.55 10.93
C SER A 213 9.44 9.15 11.07
N VAL A 214 9.18 8.24 10.09
CA VAL A 214 9.64 6.84 10.10
C VAL A 214 9.22 6.11 11.38
N GLU A 215 7.93 6.20 11.67
CA GLU A 215 7.29 5.61 12.85
C GLU A 215 6.16 4.67 12.44
N VAL A 216 5.64 3.92 13.40
CA VAL A 216 4.44 3.10 13.29
C VAL A 216 3.43 3.58 14.33
N ALA A 217 2.29 4.05 13.84
CA ALA A 217 1.14 4.40 14.68
C ALA A 217 0.20 3.17 14.80
N ALA A 218 -0.18 2.82 16.02
CA ALA A 218 -1.25 1.86 16.25
C ALA A 218 -2.56 2.64 16.47
N VAL A 219 -3.51 2.42 15.58
CA VAL A 219 -4.83 3.06 15.57
C VAL A 219 -5.86 2.02 15.99
N ARG A 220 -6.43 2.16 17.19
CA ARG A 220 -7.32 1.19 17.82
C ARG A 220 -8.78 1.64 17.73
N MET A 221 -9.69 0.68 17.49
CA MET A 221 -11.12 0.93 17.58
C MET A 221 -11.57 0.92 19.05
N GLU A 222 -12.30 1.95 19.48
CA GLU A 222 -12.95 2.08 20.78
C GLU A 222 -14.33 1.37 20.78
N PRO A 223 -14.92 1.12 21.96
CA PRO A 223 -16.23 0.46 22.06
C PRO A 223 -17.39 1.18 21.36
N ASP A 224 -17.28 2.48 21.14
CA ASP A 224 -18.26 3.29 20.39
C ASP A 224 -18.07 3.22 18.87
N GLY A 225 -17.03 2.50 18.41
CA GLY A 225 -16.68 2.33 17.00
C GLY A 225 -15.75 3.41 16.45
N ALA A 226 -15.37 4.41 17.25
CA ALA A 226 -14.38 5.40 16.84
C ALA A 226 -12.97 4.82 16.86
N TYR A 227 -12.12 5.22 15.90
CA TYR A 227 -10.71 4.92 15.91
C TYR A 227 -9.92 6.03 16.58
N VAL A 228 -8.94 5.66 17.42
CA VAL A 228 -8.06 6.59 18.14
C VAL A 228 -6.60 6.16 18.03
N LEU A 229 -5.70 7.12 18.10
CA LEU A 229 -4.25 6.83 18.21
C LEU A 229 -3.97 6.23 19.59
N ALA A 230 -3.55 4.97 19.62
CA ALA A 230 -3.24 4.25 20.86
C ALA A 230 -1.74 4.32 21.21
N SER A 231 -0.88 4.22 20.22
CA SER A 231 0.58 4.35 20.37
C SER A 231 1.25 4.84 19.09
N LEU A 232 2.44 5.39 19.23
CA LEU A 232 3.32 5.80 18.13
C LEU A 232 4.75 5.46 18.54
N VAL A 233 5.43 4.66 17.74
CA VAL A 233 6.77 4.15 18.05
C VAL A 233 7.69 4.28 16.84
N ALA A 234 8.99 4.48 17.05
CA ALA A 234 9.95 4.46 15.96
C ALA A 234 9.91 3.12 15.23
N ALA A 235 9.95 3.13 13.90
CA ALA A 235 9.98 1.89 13.11
C ALA A 235 11.28 1.10 13.30
N SER A 236 12.38 1.78 13.64
CA SER A 236 13.71 1.21 13.81
C SER A 236 14.22 1.37 15.25
N ALA A 237 14.86 0.32 15.78
CA ALA A 237 15.55 0.38 17.08
C ALA A 237 16.78 1.28 17.08
N THR A 238 17.38 1.53 15.91
CA THR A 238 18.53 2.45 15.76
C THR A 238 18.11 3.88 15.40
N GLY A 239 16.81 4.13 15.25
CA GLY A 239 16.25 5.42 14.87
C GLY A 239 16.28 5.67 13.37
N ALA A 240 15.59 6.74 12.93
CA ALA A 240 15.65 7.24 11.56
C ALA A 240 17.02 7.90 11.29
N LYS A 241 17.51 7.79 10.05
CA LYS A 241 18.71 8.45 9.55
C LYS A 241 18.31 9.57 8.58
N ASP A 242 19.24 10.50 8.35
CA ASP A 242 19.02 11.57 7.39
C ASP A 242 18.70 10.99 5.99
N GLY A 243 17.61 11.44 5.40
CA GLY A 243 17.12 10.95 4.11
C GLY A 243 16.25 9.68 4.18
N ASP A 244 16.03 9.13 5.38
CA ASP A 244 15.09 8.01 5.54
C ASP A 244 13.65 8.46 5.29
N SER A 245 12.87 7.57 4.67
CA SER A 245 11.43 7.73 4.53
C SER A 245 10.72 6.37 4.56
N GLY A 246 9.66 6.29 5.36
CA GLY A 246 8.84 5.07 5.43
C GLY A 246 8.14 4.77 4.11
N ALA A 247 8.03 3.49 3.75
CA ALA A 247 7.39 3.08 2.49
C ALA A 247 6.18 2.17 2.74
N GLU A 248 6.36 0.87 2.73
CA GLU A 248 5.32 -0.14 2.94
C GLU A 248 5.29 -0.60 4.40
N ILE A 249 4.13 -1.08 4.85
CA ILE A 249 3.97 -1.85 6.07
C ILE A 249 3.16 -3.11 5.80
N ALA A 250 3.68 -4.28 6.18
CA ALA A 250 2.98 -5.55 6.08
C ALA A 250 3.08 -6.32 7.40
N LEU A 251 2.13 -7.21 7.66
CA LEU A 251 2.12 -8.07 8.84
C LEU A 251 2.49 -9.51 8.48
N SER A 252 3.11 -10.22 9.44
CA SER A 252 3.17 -11.68 9.39
C SER A 252 1.75 -12.28 9.43
N ALA A 253 1.58 -13.49 8.92
CA ALA A 253 0.26 -14.15 8.83
C ALA A 253 -0.44 -14.30 10.18
N ASP A 254 0.33 -14.47 11.25
CA ASP A 254 -0.16 -14.56 12.64
C ASP A 254 -0.33 -13.18 13.33
N GLY A 255 0.06 -12.10 12.65
CA GLY A 255 0.04 -10.75 13.19
C GLY A 255 1.13 -10.45 14.23
N GLY A 256 2.02 -11.41 14.53
CA GLY A 256 3.05 -11.26 15.58
C GLY A 256 4.19 -10.31 15.22
N PHE A 257 4.38 -10.03 13.92
CA PHE A 257 5.41 -9.12 13.43
C PHE A 257 4.87 -8.18 12.37
N ALA A 258 5.39 -6.95 12.38
CA ALA A 258 5.21 -5.97 11.32
C ALA A 258 6.56 -5.69 10.64
N TYR A 259 6.52 -5.52 9.32
CA TYR A 259 7.67 -5.19 8.47
C TYR A 259 7.47 -3.81 7.90
N VAL A 260 8.46 -2.94 8.04
CA VAL A 260 8.44 -1.59 7.48
C VAL A 260 9.63 -1.40 6.55
N GLY A 261 9.36 -1.12 5.28
CA GLY A 261 10.37 -0.72 4.32
C GLY A 261 10.80 0.73 4.55
N VAL A 262 12.10 0.97 4.66
CA VAL A 262 12.68 2.31 4.85
C VAL A 262 13.59 2.61 3.66
N ARG A 263 13.17 3.59 2.87
CA ARG A 263 13.94 4.13 1.74
C ARG A 263 15.01 5.08 2.26
N GLY A 264 16.07 5.28 1.54
CA GLY A 264 17.20 6.12 1.93
C GLY A 264 18.33 5.31 2.55
N SER A 265 18.13 4.71 3.71
CA SER A 265 19.06 3.73 4.28
C SER A 265 18.83 2.30 3.81
N ASP A 266 17.82 2.06 2.98
CA ASP A 266 17.55 0.82 2.24
C ASP A 266 17.50 -0.44 3.13
N ARG A 267 16.58 -0.44 4.08
CA ARG A 267 16.42 -1.50 5.07
C ARG A 267 14.97 -1.90 5.29
N ILE A 268 14.79 -3.10 5.81
CA ILE A 268 13.52 -3.58 6.35
C ILE A 268 13.62 -3.58 7.87
N CYS A 269 12.78 -2.78 8.52
CA CYS A 269 12.64 -2.77 9.97
C CYS A 269 11.60 -3.79 10.39
N VAL A 270 11.87 -4.54 11.45
CA VAL A 270 10.99 -5.56 12.00
C VAL A 270 10.54 -5.15 13.38
N LEU A 271 9.22 -5.15 13.58
CA LEU A 271 8.61 -4.81 14.86
C LEU A 271 7.80 -6.02 15.35
N LYS A 272 7.94 -6.33 16.62
CA LYS A 272 7.08 -7.29 17.30
C LYS A 272 5.77 -6.62 17.66
N VAL A 273 4.66 -7.30 17.39
CA VAL A 273 3.31 -6.79 17.64
C VAL A 273 2.65 -7.69 18.69
N SER A 274 2.09 -7.08 19.74
CA SER A 274 1.32 -7.82 20.75
C SER A 274 -0.01 -8.35 20.19
N ALA A 275 -0.61 -9.33 20.85
CA ALA A 275 -1.89 -9.90 20.46
C ALA A 275 -3.03 -8.84 20.39
N GLY A 276 -2.93 -7.74 21.14
CA GLY A 276 -3.86 -6.62 21.08
C GLY A 276 -3.57 -5.61 19.96
N GLY A 277 -2.45 -5.75 19.27
CA GLY A 277 -2.06 -4.88 18.15
C GLY A 277 -1.55 -3.48 18.55
N THR A 278 -1.66 -3.08 19.81
CA THR A 278 -1.33 -1.71 20.25
C THR A 278 0.05 -1.55 20.89
N ASP A 279 0.62 -2.64 21.40
CA ASP A 279 2.00 -2.66 21.89
C ASP A 279 2.87 -3.18 20.75
N VAL A 280 3.63 -2.27 20.16
CA VAL A 280 4.48 -2.48 18.98
C VAL A 280 5.89 -2.09 19.35
N GLN A 281 6.88 -2.96 19.14
CA GLN A 281 8.25 -2.75 19.55
C GLN A 281 9.24 -3.13 18.43
N PRO A 282 10.17 -2.24 18.03
CA PRO A 282 11.20 -2.60 17.06
C PRO A 282 12.13 -3.67 17.65
N VAL A 283 12.35 -4.78 16.93
CA VAL A 283 13.16 -5.91 17.38
C VAL A 283 14.40 -6.13 16.54
N GLY A 284 14.46 -5.55 15.35
CA GLY A 284 15.62 -5.65 14.48
C GLY A 284 15.41 -4.99 13.14
N GLU A 285 16.46 -4.96 12.34
CA GLU A 285 16.45 -4.47 10.97
C GLU A 285 17.48 -5.20 10.13
N VAL A 286 17.22 -5.35 8.84
CA VAL A 286 18.13 -5.96 7.87
C VAL A 286 18.24 -5.10 6.63
N PRO A 287 19.37 -5.11 5.89
CA PRO A 287 19.45 -4.52 4.56
C PRO A 287 18.36 -5.10 3.66
N CYS A 288 17.67 -4.27 2.88
CA CYS A 288 16.58 -4.73 2.00
C CYS A 288 17.06 -5.54 0.78
N GLY A 289 18.34 -5.55 0.50
CA GLY A 289 18.94 -6.30 -0.61
C GLY A 289 19.00 -5.55 -1.94
N GLY A 290 18.53 -4.31 -2.02
CA GLY A 290 18.55 -3.45 -3.20
C GLY A 290 18.48 -1.98 -2.81
N GLU A 291 18.06 -1.11 -3.73
CA GLU A 291 17.95 0.33 -3.51
C GLU A 291 16.50 0.80 -3.62
N TRP A 292 16.07 1.57 -2.64
CA TRP A 292 14.75 2.20 -2.58
C TRP A 292 13.61 1.19 -2.47
N PRO A 293 13.48 0.47 -1.33
CA PRO A 293 12.43 -0.53 -1.09
C PRO A 293 11.06 0.16 -1.03
N ARG A 294 10.36 0.20 -2.17
CA ARG A 294 9.11 0.93 -2.31
C ARG A 294 7.92 0.17 -1.77
N HIS A 295 7.91 -1.13 -1.98
CA HIS A 295 6.86 -2.04 -1.53
C HIS A 295 7.45 -3.38 -1.14
N HIS A 296 6.75 -4.11 -0.29
CA HIS A 296 7.08 -5.50 -0.01
C HIS A 296 5.81 -6.32 0.25
N LEU A 297 5.89 -7.60 -0.03
CA LEU A 297 4.84 -8.58 0.15
C LEU A 297 5.31 -9.64 1.16
N VAL A 298 4.53 -9.88 2.21
CA VAL A 298 4.71 -11.00 3.14
C VAL A 298 3.75 -12.12 2.78
N ARG A 299 4.28 -13.30 2.47
CA ARG A 299 3.45 -14.46 2.12
C ARG A 299 4.15 -15.76 2.48
N GLU A 300 3.46 -16.66 3.20
CA GLU A 300 3.87 -18.05 3.46
C GLU A 300 5.30 -18.21 4.02
N GLY A 301 5.71 -17.28 4.91
CA GLY A 301 7.05 -17.27 5.51
C GLY A 301 8.13 -16.64 4.64
N TRP A 302 7.74 -15.96 3.57
CA TRP A 302 8.62 -15.22 2.68
C TRP A 302 8.32 -13.72 2.72
N LEU A 303 9.36 -12.92 2.56
CA LEU A 303 9.29 -11.48 2.31
C LEU A 303 9.86 -11.22 0.92
N TYR A 304 9.05 -10.63 0.04
CA TYR A 304 9.45 -10.18 -1.30
C TYR A 304 9.54 -8.66 -1.29
N VAL A 305 10.68 -8.10 -1.67
CA VAL A 305 10.92 -6.64 -1.64
C VAL A 305 11.12 -6.11 -3.05
N ALA A 306 10.31 -5.12 -3.43
CA ALA A 306 10.40 -4.40 -4.68
C ALA A 306 11.30 -3.16 -4.53
N HIS A 307 12.36 -3.08 -5.30
CA HIS A 307 13.33 -1.98 -5.28
C HIS A 307 13.18 -1.12 -6.54
N GLU A 308 12.61 0.05 -6.37
CA GLU A 308 12.33 0.98 -7.48
C GLU A 308 13.60 1.37 -8.24
N ARG A 309 14.70 1.62 -7.53
CA ARG A 309 15.94 2.18 -8.13
C ARG A 309 16.92 1.12 -8.60
N SER A 310 17.06 0.01 -7.90
CA SER A 310 17.90 -1.10 -8.37
C SER A 310 17.22 -2.01 -9.40
N ASN A 311 15.93 -1.76 -9.73
CA ASN A 311 15.19 -2.46 -10.78
C ASN A 311 15.11 -3.98 -10.56
N ASP A 312 14.75 -4.39 -9.35
CA ASP A 312 14.65 -5.80 -9.00
C ASP A 312 13.61 -6.09 -7.92
N VAL A 313 13.27 -7.36 -7.82
CA VAL A 313 12.55 -7.93 -6.69
C VAL A 313 13.44 -8.99 -6.04
N VAL A 314 13.54 -8.93 -4.72
CA VAL A 314 14.37 -9.86 -3.93
C VAL A 314 13.51 -10.61 -2.93
N SER A 315 13.77 -11.90 -2.72
CA SER A 315 13.12 -12.71 -1.70
C SER A 315 14.02 -12.95 -0.50
N PHE A 316 13.39 -12.99 0.69
CA PHE A 316 14.01 -13.36 1.95
C PHE A 316 13.15 -14.42 2.64
N ARG A 317 13.77 -15.37 3.34
CA ARG A 317 13.05 -16.23 4.25
C ARG A 317 12.82 -15.51 5.58
N ILE A 318 11.62 -15.62 6.14
CA ILE A 318 11.33 -15.08 7.47
C ILE A 318 11.60 -16.18 8.51
N ASP A 319 12.47 -15.91 9.48
CA ASP A 319 12.61 -16.77 10.66
C ASP A 319 11.34 -16.68 11.52
N PRO A 320 10.61 -17.77 11.73
CA PRO A 320 9.31 -17.73 12.41
C PRO A 320 9.41 -17.41 13.91
N THR A 321 10.60 -17.48 14.50
CA THR A 321 10.82 -17.23 15.93
C THR A 321 11.15 -15.76 16.19
N THR A 322 12.03 -15.20 15.37
CA THR A 322 12.53 -13.83 15.54
C THR A 322 11.80 -12.82 14.66
N GLY A 323 11.10 -13.29 13.60
CA GLY A 323 10.51 -12.45 12.56
C GLY A 323 11.53 -11.85 11.60
N LEU A 324 12.83 -12.05 11.82
CA LEU A 324 13.86 -11.41 10.99
C LEU A 324 13.96 -12.07 9.61
N PRO A 325 14.02 -11.26 8.53
CA PRO A 325 14.32 -11.76 7.20
C PRO A 325 15.76 -12.27 7.09
N GLU A 326 15.93 -13.45 6.52
CA GLU A 326 17.21 -14.11 6.25
C GLU A 326 17.44 -14.20 4.74
N GLY A 327 18.60 -13.84 4.28
CA GLY A 327 18.92 -13.87 2.85
C GLY A 327 19.75 -12.68 2.38
N PRO A 328 19.65 -12.29 1.09
CA PRO A 328 18.66 -12.65 0.05
C PRO A 328 18.78 -14.10 -0.45
N VAL A 329 17.62 -14.70 -0.78
CA VAL A 329 17.53 -16.07 -1.31
C VAL A 329 17.47 -16.08 -2.83
N SER A 330 16.70 -15.19 -3.42
CA SER A 330 16.56 -15.04 -4.87
C SER A 330 16.42 -13.58 -5.26
N ARG A 331 16.76 -13.27 -6.51
CA ARG A 331 16.64 -11.96 -7.13
C ARG A 331 16.17 -12.11 -8.57
N VAL A 332 15.23 -11.27 -8.98
CA VAL A 332 14.78 -11.16 -10.38
C VAL A 332 14.79 -9.71 -10.81
N GLU A 333 15.35 -9.44 -11.99
CA GLU A 333 15.32 -8.10 -12.59
C GLU A 333 13.90 -7.77 -13.09
N THR A 334 13.44 -6.56 -12.77
CA THR A 334 12.20 -5.98 -13.29
C THR A 334 12.26 -4.45 -13.17
N GLY A 335 11.83 -3.73 -14.20
CA GLY A 335 12.01 -2.29 -14.29
C GLY A 335 11.20 -1.52 -13.26
N SER A 336 11.84 -0.73 -12.42
CA SER A 336 11.29 0.21 -11.43
C SER A 336 10.04 -0.30 -10.70
N PRO A 337 10.07 -1.50 -10.05
CA PRO A 337 8.91 -2.09 -9.42
C PRO A 337 8.46 -1.23 -8.24
N SER A 338 7.15 -1.00 -8.12
CA SER A 338 6.56 -0.13 -7.11
C SER A 338 5.52 -0.82 -6.23
N VAL A 339 4.97 -1.94 -6.67
CA VAL A 339 3.99 -2.74 -5.93
C VAL A 339 4.09 -4.22 -6.30
N LEU A 340 3.86 -5.09 -5.32
CA LEU A 340 3.75 -6.54 -5.45
C LEU A 340 2.40 -6.98 -4.89
N ILE A 341 1.57 -7.66 -5.68
CA ILE A 341 0.33 -8.26 -5.20
C ILE A 341 0.26 -9.74 -5.59
N PRO A 342 -0.15 -10.63 -4.67
CA PRO A 342 -0.31 -12.04 -5.02
C PRO A 342 -1.53 -12.20 -5.94
N ALA A 343 -1.43 -12.97 -7.02
CA ALA A 343 -2.62 -13.37 -7.77
C ALA A 343 -3.52 -14.29 -6.93
N VAL A 344 -4.81 -14.27 -7.19
CA VAL A 344 -5.83 -15.09 -6.49
C VAL A 344 -5.78 -16.53 -6.98
#